data_1550853e0e8c6c0d6d88fd5400a40b57
#
_entry.id   1550853e0e8c6c0d6d88fd5400a40b57
#
_cell.length_a   1.000
_cell.length_b   1.000
_cell.length_c   1.000
_cell.angle_alpha   90.00
_cell.angle_beta   90.00
_cell.angle_gamma   90.00
#
_symmetry.space_group_name_H-M   'P 1'
#
loop_
_entity.id
_entity.type
_entity.pdbx_description
1 polymer ?
#
loop_
_entity_poly.entity_id
_entity_poly.type
_entity_poly.pdbx_seq_one_letter_code
_entity_poly.pdbx_strand_id
1 'polypeptide(L)'
;ELNCEVDEFYSEADSVAFRNFVKEKYKTLDNLNEAWGTVFWNQTYTDWEQIYVPRPVLNNGYNPHLRLDYYRFISESAISFCKMQAEIISKYKKDGDYITTNGMFWNLDNHKMADECLDVYTYDSYPSFAFGLNREPKTAKDLNDRHWSKNLTEVRSICPHFGIMEQQSGANGWTTRMEGPAPRPGQLTLWAMQSVAHGADYISFFRWRTCTFSTEMYWHGILD
;
A
#
# COMPACT_ATOMS: atom_id res chain seq x y z
N GLU A 1 7.97 -8.09 6.19
CA GLU A 1 7.40 -6.91 5.53
C GLU A 1 8.16 -6.63 4.25
N LEU A 2 7.51 -6.79 3.11
CA LEU A 2 8.19 -6.87 1.84
C LEU A 2 8.66 -5.52 1.30
N ASN A 3 7.97 -4.55 1.45
CA ASN A 3 8.09 -3.15 1.11
C ASN A 3 6.79 -2.52 1.57
N CYS A 4 6.79 -2.16 2.81
CA CYS A 4 5.63 -1.75 3.58
C CYS A 4 4.77 -0.71 2.85
N GLU A 5 5.43 0.19 2.14
CA GLU A 5 4.77 1.24 1.40
C GLU A 5 5.28 1.23 -0.04
N VAL A 6 4.48 0.67 -0.94
CA VAL A 6 4.80 0.64 -2.37
C VAL A 6 4.69 2.06 -2.92
N ASP A 7 5.84 2.70 -3.09
CA ASP A 7 5.95 4.10 -3.48
C ASP A 7 6.25 4.27 -4.97
N GLU A 8 6.33 5.51 -5.41
CA GLU A 8 6.66 5.89 -6.78
C GLU A 8 8.18 6.10 -6.91
N PHE A 9 8.79 5.54 -7.94
CA PHE A 9 10.22 5.59 -8.19
C PHE A 9 10.53 6.34 -9.48
N TYR A 10 11.59 7.17 -9.47
CA TYR A 10 11.87 8.13 -10.52
C TYR A 10 13.33 8.10 -11.00
N SER A 11 14.07 7.04 -10.71
CA SER A 11 15.45 6.88 -11.17
C SER A 11 15.55 6.61 -12.69
N GLU A 12 16.74 6.71 -13.24
CA GLU A 12 16.98 6.29 -14.63
C GLU A 12 16.76 4.79 -14.81
N ALA A 13 17.11 3.98 -13.81
CA ALA A 13 16.83 2.54 -13.85
C ALA A 13 15.33 2.25 -13.94
N ASP A 14 14.50 2.99 -13.20
CA ASP A 14 13.04 2.86 -13.28
C ASP A 14 12.53 3.27 -14.66
N SER A 15 13.08 4.31 -15.25
CA SER A 15 12.72 4.74 -16.61
C SER A 15 13.06 3.69 -17.65
N VAL A 16 14.21 3.04 -17.55
CA VAL A 16 14.61 1.92 -18.42
C VAL A 16 13.67 0.72 -18.25
N ALA A 17 13.39 0.35 -17.01
CA ALA A 17 12.49 -0.76 -16.69
C ALA A 17 11.06 -0.49 -17.18
N PHE A 18 10.55 0.72 -16.97
CA PHE A 18 9.24 1.15 -17.46
C PHE A 18 9.15 1.13 -18.99
N ARG A 19 10.19 1.60 -19.69
CA ARG A 19 10.27 1.47 -21.16
C ARG A 19 10.17 0.03 -21.62
N ASN A 20 10.86 -0.89 -20.96
CA ASN A 20 10.78 -2.31 -21.29
C ASN A 20 9.38 -2.88 -21.04
N PHE A 21 8.75 -2.50 -19.94
CA PHE A 21 7.38 -2.88 -19.63
C PHE A 21 6.38 -2.43 -20.71
N VAL A 22 6.43 -1.16 -21.14
CA VAL A 22 5.52 -0.68 -22.18
C VAL A 22 5.88 -1.20 -23.57
N LYS A 23 7.18 -1.45 -23.86
CA LYS A 23 7.61 -2.14 -25.10
C LYS A 23 7.01 -3.54 -25.19
N GLU A 24 7.04 -4.28 -24.11
CA GLU A 24 6.45 -5.62 -24.07
C GLU A 24 4.94 -5.58 -24.23
N LYS A 25 4.27 -4.61 -23.60
CA LYS A 25 2.83 -4.45 -23.68
C LYS A 25 2.34 -4.05 -25.08
N TYR A 26 2.95 -3.04 -25.69
CA TYR A 26 2.46 -2.43 -26.92
C TYR A 26 3.16 -2.94 -28.18
N LYS A 27 4.35 -3.51 -28.09
CA LYS A 27 5.19 -4.05 -29.16
C LYS A 27 5.77 -3.01 -30.11
N THR A 28 4.99 -2.01 -30.52
CA THR A 28 5.43 -0.92 -31.42
C THR A 28 5.08 0.45 -30.84
N LEU A 29 5.82 1.48 -31.25
CA LEU A 29 5.51 2.87 -30.90
C LEU A 29 4.17 3.32 -31.46
N ASP A 30 3.79 2.86 -32.64
CA ASP A 30 2.50 3.20 -33.24
C ASP A 30 1.34 2.70 -32.38
N ASN A 31 1.40 1.45 -31.92
CA ASN A 31 0.40 0.89 -31.02
C ASN A 31 0.33 1.65 -29.68
N LEU A 32 1.49 2.03 -29.13
CA LEU A 32 1.55 2.83 -27.89
C LEU A 32 0.95 4.21 -28.13
N ASN A 33 1.34 4.89 -29.19
CA ASN A 33 0.85 6.23 -29.53
C ASN A 33 -0.67 6.24 -29.75
N GLU A 34 -1.20 5.23 -30.44
CA GLU A 34 -2.64 5.05 -30.60
C GLU A 34 -3.34 4.83 -29.25
N ALA A 35 -2.86 3.87 -28.45
CA ALA A 35 -3.44 3.53 -27.15
C ALA A 35 -3.40 4.68 -26.15
N TRP A 36 -2.36 5.48 -26.16
CA TRP A 36 -2.22 6.65 -25.28
C TRP A 36 -2.82 7.93 -25.85
N GLY A 37 -3.26 7.92 -27.10
CA GLY A 37 -3.84 9.10 -27.76
C GLY A 37 -2.86 10.26 -27.90
N THR A 38 -1.59 9.99 -28.14
CA THR A 38 -0.49 10.96 -28.07
C THR A 38 -0.53 12.02 -29.16
N VAL A 39 -1.35 11.84 -30.18
CA VAL A 39 -1.60 12.89 -31.21
C VAL A 39 -2.17 14.16 -30.60
N PHE A 40 -2.88 14.04 -29.46
CA PHE A 40 -3.42 15.17 -28.74
C PHE A 40 -2.29 16.02 -28.14
N TRP A 41 -2.31 17.31 -28.38
CA TRP A 41 -1.26 18.27 -28.01
C TRP A 41 0.15 17.91 -28.50
N ASN A 42 0.21 17.18 -29.63
CA ASN A 42 1.49 16.82 -30.27
C ASN A 42 2.47 16.09 -29.35
N GLN A 43 1.96 15.10 -28.60
CA GLN A 43 2.74 14.29 -27.65
C GLN A 43 3.25 12.96 -28.25
N THR A 44 3.19 12.82 -29.58
CA THR A 44 3.55 11.58 -30.28
C THR A 44 5.03 11.23 -30.08
N TYR A 45 5.28 10.02 -29.60
CA TYR A 45 6.61 9.47 -29.44
C TYR A 45 7.12 8.92 -30.78
N THR A 46 8.36 9.27 -31.11
CA THR A 46 9.07 8.80 -32.33
C THR A 46 10.23 7.88 -31.98
N ASP A 47 10.61 7.83 -30.71
CA ASP A 47 11.64 6.97 -30.17
C ASP A 47 11.24 6.48 -28.79
N TRP A 48 11.57 5.24 -28.45
CA TRP A 48 11.33 4.68 -27.12
C TRP A 48 12.09 5.43 -26.02
N GLU A 49 13.26 5.97 -26.31
CA GLU A 49 14.07 6.71 -25.35
C GLU A 49 13.44 8.05 -24.89
N GLN A 50 12.39 8.49 -25.59
CA GLN A 50 11.59 9.66 -25.18
C GLN A 50 10.61 9.34 -24.02
N ILE A 51 10.41 8.05 -23.72
CA ILE A 51 9.48 7.61 -22.68
C ILE A 51 10.23 7.50 -21.35
N TYR A 52 9.73 8.23 -20.36
CA TYR A 52 10.20 8.22 -18.98
C TYR A 52 9.06 7.89 -18.03
N VAL A 53 9.39 7.48 -16.81
CA VAL A 53 8.40 7.48 -15.72
C VAL A 53 7.81 8.89 -15.55
N PRO A 54 6.53 9.04 -15.15
CA PRO A 54 5.89 10.34 -15.02
C PRO A 54 6.68 11.26 -14.09
N ARG A 55 7.23 12.34 -14.61
CA ARG A 55 7.97 13.34 -13.85
C ARG A 55 7.07 14.52 -13.50
N PRO A 56 7.26 15.20 -12.36
CA PRO A 56 6.51 16.40 -12.04
C PRO A 56 6.61 17.43 -13.18
N VAL A 57 5.45 17.92 -13.63
CA VAL A 57 5.34 18.94 -14.68
C VAL A 57 4.58 20.16 -14.17
N LEU A 58 4.92 21.34 -14.67
CA LEU A 58 4.38 22.62 -14.18
C LEU A 58 2.85 22.74 -14.31
N ASN A 59 2.23 22.04 -15.24
CA ASN A 59 0.83 22.23 -15.63
C ASN A 59 -0.08 21.05 -15.30
N ASN A 60 0.26 20.18 -14.36
CA ASN A 60 -0.53 19.00 -13.97
C ASN A 60 -0.93 18.07 -15.13
N GLY A 61 -0.23 18.14 -16.26
CA GLY A 61 -0.61 17.53 -17.53
C GLY A 61 0.15 16.24 -17.85
N TYR A 62 0.00 15.20 -17.04
CA TYR A 62 0.41 13.87 -17.51
C TYR A 62 -0.63 13.32 -18.47
N ASN A 63 -0.15 12.58 -19.49
CA ASN A 63 -1.04 11.69 -20.20
C ASN A 63 -1.61 10.65 -19.21
N PRO A 64 -2.95 10.55 -19.06
CA PRO A 64 -3.56 9.65 -18.08
C PRO A 64 -3.27 8.17 -18.36
N HIS A 65 -3.07 7.79 -19.60
CA HIS A 65 -2.71 6.42 -19.98
C HIS A 65 -1.28 6.07 -19.57
N LEU A 66 -0.34 6.99 -19.77
CA LEU A 66 1.03 6.85 -19.29
C LEU A 66 1.03 6.70 -17.76
N ARG A 67 0.24 7.51 -17.04
CA ARG A 67 0.15 7.44 -15.59
C ARG A 67 -0.44 6.11 -15.13
N LEU A 68 -1.49 5.64 -15.79
CA LEU A 68 -2.09 4.34 -15.49
C LEU A 68 -1.13 3.18 -15.74
N ASP A 69 -0.38 3.21 -16.84
CA ASP A 69 0.60 2.17 -17.12
C ASP A 69 1.79 2.22 -16.17
N TYR A 70 2.15 3.40 -15.68
CA TYR A 70 3.16 3.53 -14.65
C TYR A 70 2.71 2.90 -13.31
N TYR A 71 1.47 3.10 -12.88
CA TYR A 71 0.93 2.41 -11.70
C TYR A 71 0.89 0.89 -11.88
N ARG A 72 0.54 0.42 -13.05
CA ARG A 72 0.61 -1.02 -13.38
C ARG A 72 2.04 -1.55 -13.29
N PHE A 73 3.00 -0.78 -13.81
CA PHE A 73 4.42 -1.12 -13.72
C PHE A 73 4.91 -1.19 -12.27
N ILE A 74 4.55 -0.23 -11.41
CA ILE A 74 4.90 -0.24 -9.98
C ILE A 74 4.31 -1.50 -9.34
N SER A 75 3.03 -1.77 -9.55
CA SER A 75 2.35 -2.94 -9.00
C SER A 75 3.01 -4.25 -9.44
N GLU A 76 3.27 -4.42 -10.74
CA GLU A 76 3.95 -5.61 -11.27
C GLU A 76 5.36 -5.78 -10.69
N SER A 77 6.09 -4.70 -10.52
CA SER A 77 7.43 -4.72 -9.92
C SER A 77 7.39 -5.20 -8.47
N ALA A 78 6.46 -4.67 -7.68
CA ALA A 78 6.26 -5.08 -6.28
C ALA A 78 5.83 -6.55 -6.19
N ILE A 79 4.86 -6.97 -7.00
CA ILE A 79 4.37 -8.35 -7.02
C ILE A 79 5.45 -9.33 -7.45
N SER A 80 6.23 -9.00 -8.48
CA SER A 80 7.32 -9.87 -8.93
C SER A 80 8.40 -10.08 -7.87
N PHE A 81 8.70 -9.02 -7.11
CA PHE A 81 9.63 -9.10 -5.98
C PHE A 81 9.04 -9.91 -4.81
N CYS A 82 7.75 -9.75 -4.50
CA CYS A 82 7.05 -10.56 -3.53
C CYS A 82 7.07 -12.05 -3.92
N LYS A 83 6.75 -12.34 -5.16
CA LYS A 83 6.73 -13.70 -5.70
C LYS A 83 8.08 -14.39 -5.60
N MET A 84 9.15 -13.71 -5.98
CA MET A 84 10.51 -14.22 -5.85
C MET A 84 10.82 -14.63 -4.40
N GLN A 85 10.45 -13.80 -3.42
CA GLN A 85 10.67 -14.12 -2.00
C GLN A 85 9.78 -15.26 -1.54
N ALA A 86 8.50 -15.26 -1.91
CA ALA A 86 7.57 -16.33 -1.58
C ALA A 86 8.04 -17.69 -2.13
N GLU A 87 8.54 -17.72 -3.36
CA GLU A 87 9.12 -18.93 -3.97
C GLU A 87 10.36 -19.44 -3.22
N ILE A 88 11.19 -18.53 -2.70
CA ILE A 88 12.36 -18.92 -1.90
C ILE A 88 11.89 -19.46 -0.54
N ILE A 89 11.01 -18.75 0.16
CA ILE A 89 10.49 -19.14 1.47
C ILE A 89 9.78 -20.49 1.39
N SER A 90 9.01 -20.73 0.35
CA SER A 90 8.26 -21.99 0.14
C SER A 90 9.16 -23.23 0.11
N LYS A 91 10.45 -23.08 -0.23
CA LYS A 91 11.41 -24.21 -0.21
C LYS A 91 11.85 -24.60 1.21
N TYR A 92 11.63 -23.73 2.18
CA TYR A 92 12.13 -23.91 3.55
C TYR A 92 11.05 -23.88 4.62
N LYS A 93 9.83 -23.43 4.29
CA LYS A 93 8.70 -23.42 5.23
C LYS A 93 8.28 -24.86 5.57
N LYS A 94 7.80 -25.06 6.78
CA LYS A 94 7.28 -26.33 7.26
C LYS A 94 5.80 -26.47 6.93
N ASP A 95 5.28 -27.70 7.03
CA ASP A 95 3.85 -27.94 6.93
C ASP A 95 3.11 -27.16 8.03
N GLY A 96 2.10 -26.41 7.64
CA GLY A 96 1.34 -25.53 8.51
C GLY A 96 1.86 -24.08 8.64
N ASP A 97 3.08 -23.79 8.17
CA ASP A 97 3.53 -22.40 8.05
C ASP A 97 2.84 -21.73 6.86
N TYR A 98 2.58 -20.43 6.98
CA TYR A 98 1.99 -19.62 5.92
C TYR A 98 2.86 -18.41 5.57
N ILE A 99 2.74 -17.96 4.33
CA ILE A 99 3.42 -16.76 3.80
C ILE A 99 2.41 -15.62 3.81
N THR A 100 2.81 -14.50 4.36
CA THR A 100 2.02 -13.28 4.39
C THR A 100 2.90 -12.04 4.32
N THR A 101 2.31 -10.92 3.95
CA THR A 101 2.89 -9.59 4.07
C THR A 101 1.79 -8.54 4.12
N ASN A 102 2.11 -7.34 4.58
CA ASN A 102 1.18 -6.22 4.61
C ASN A 102 0.75 -5.82 3.19
N GLY A 103 -0.48 -5.45 3.03
CA GLY A 103 -1.06 -5.04 1.77
C GLY A 103 -1.98 -3.83 1.91
N MET A 104 -2.91 -3.66 0.96
CA MET A 104 -3.84 -2.53 0.85
C MET A 104 -3.21 -1.20 0.47
N PHE A 105 -2.05 -1.21 -0.17
CA PHE A 105 -1.45 -0.01 -0.71
C PHE A 105 -2.13 0.41 -2.02
N TRP A 106 -2.30 1.69 -2.22
CA TRP A 106 -3.14 2.28 -3.28
C TRP A 106 -2.64 2.06 -4.71
N ASN A 107 -1.33 1.84 -4.89
CA ASN A 107 -0.68 1.59 -6.18
C ASN A 107 -0.30 0.12 -6.38
N LEU A 108 -0.97 -0.80 -5.69
CA LEU A 108 -0.75 -2.24 -5.73
C LEU A 108 -2.03 -2.97 -6.16
N ASP A 109 -1.92 -3.89 -7.09
CA ASP A 109 -2.98 -4.88 -7.35
C ASP A 109 -3.00 -5.93 -6.24
N ASN A 110 -3.76 -5.61 -5.19
CA ASN A 110 -3.82 -6.43 -3.99
C ASN A 110 -4.41 -7.82 -4.24
N HIS A 111 -5.35 -7.95 -5.18
CA HIS A 111 -5.92 -9.25 -5.56
C HIS A 111 -4.86 -10.15 -6.19
N LYS A 112 -4.12 -9.60 -7.17
CA LYS A 112 -3.06 -10.35 -7.84
C LYS A 112 -1.94 -10.73 -6.87
N MET A 113 -1.54 -9.83 -5.96
CA MET A 113 -0.54 -10.15 -4.94
C MET A 113 -1.00 -11.27 -4.02
N ALA A 114 -2.25 -11.24 -3.56
CA ALA A 114 -2.80 -12.29 -2.72
C ALA A 114 -2.79 -13.64 -3.46
N ASP A 115 -3.30 -13.68 -4.68
CA ASP A 115 -3.42 -14.91 -5.47
C ASP A 115 -2.06 -15.54 -5.84
N GLU A 116 -1.06 -14.71 -6.16
CA GLU A 116 0.21 -15.21 -6.68
C GLU A 116 1.29 -15.43 -5.60
N CYS A 117 1.18 -14.78 -4.45
CA CYS A 117 2.30 -14.70 -3.50
C CYS A 117 1.95 -15.17 -2.08
N LEU A 118 0.70 -15.11 -1.64
CA LEU A 118 0.37 -15.20 -0.22
C LEU A 118 -0.59 -16.36 0.09
N ASP A 119 -0.37 -17.00 1.23
CA ASP A 119 -1.31 -17.99 1.80
C ASP A 119 -2.41 -17.28 2.62
N VAL A 120 -2.06 -16.16 3.27
CA VAL A 120 -2.96 -15.33 4.08
C VAL A 120 -2.66 -13.87 3.77
N TYR A 121 -3.69 -13.06 3.57
CA TYR A 121 -3.54 -11.64 3.34
C TYR A 121 -3.51 -10.86 4.67
N THR A 122 -2.67 -9.85 4.81
CA THR A 122 -2.64 -9.01 6.01
C THR A 122 -2.75 -7.53 5.70
N TYR A 123 -3.23 -6.80 6.69
CA TYR A 123 -3.58 -5.39 6.59
C TYR A 123 -3.20 -4.65 7.88
N ASP A 124 -2.73 -3.41 7.73
CA ASP A 124 -2.37 -2.53 8.84
C ASP A 124 -3.53 -1.60 9.16
N SER A 125 -4.05 -1.74 10.37
CA SER A 125 -5.27 -1.07 10.83
C SER A 125 -4.95 0.07 11.80
N TYR A 126 -4.90 1.29 11.25
CA TYR A 126 -4.68 2.52 12.01
C TYR A 126 -5.87 3.48 11.89
N PRO A 127 -6.96 3.25 12.61
CA PRO A 127 -8.18 4.04 12.49
C PRO A 127 -8.00 5.53 12.72
N SER A 128 -7.01 5.95 13.52
CA SER A 128 -6.73 7.37 13.72
C SER A 128 -6.28 8.10 12.46
N PHE A 129 -5.75 7.42 11.44
CA PHE A 129 -5.43 8.02 10.14
C PHE A 129 -6.67 8.45 9.35
N ALA A 130 -7.86 8.00 9.71
CA ALA A 130 -9.09 8.50 9.12
C ALA A 130 -9.26 10.03 9.25
N PHE A 131 -8.48 10.67 10.14
CA PHE A 131 -8.44 12.12 10.29
C PHE A 131 -7.51 12.84 9.33
N GLY A 132 -6.64 12.09 8.65
CA GLY A 132 -5.66 12.59 7.71
C GLY A 132 -4.54 13.40 8.37
N LEU A 133 -3.31 13.09 8.01
CA LEU A 133 -2.08 13.68 8.56
C LEU A 133 -2.00 15.23 8.41
N ASN A 134 -2.80 15.83 7.53
CA ASN A 134 -2.75 17.26 7.21
C ASN A 134 -4.00 18.04 7.65
N ARG A 135 -4.86 17.45 8.48
CA ARG A 135 -6.06 18.14 9.00
C ARG A 135 -5.84 18.58 10.43
N GLU A 136 -6.54 19.65 10.81
CA GLU A 136 -6.55 20.07 12.21
C GLU A 136 -6.90 18.90 13.14
N PRO A 137 -6.24 18.81 14.30
CA PRO A 137 -6.49 17.73 15.25
C PRO A 137 -7.97 17.72 15.63
N LYS A 138 -8.65 16.66 15.23
CA LYS A 138 -10.01 16.40 15.69
C LYS A 138 -9.97 15.70 17.03
N THR A 139 -11.03 15.83 17.79
CA THR A 139 -11.14 15.14 19.05
C THR A 139 -11.35 13.64 18.81
N ALA A 140 -11.03 12.79 19.81
CA ALA A 140 -11.32 11.37 19.73
C ALA A 140 -12.81 11.03 19.49
N LYS A 141 -13.71 12.00 19.68
CA LYS A 141 -15.16 11.85 19.39
C LYS A 141 -15.46 11.84 17.88
N ASP A 142 -14.57 12.39 17.07
CA ASP A 142 -14.75 12.53 15.62
C ASP A 142 -14.16 11.34 14.86
N LEU A 143 -13.74 10.28 15.56
CA LEU A 143 -13.19 9.06 14.95
C LEU A 143 -14.22 8.44 14.00
N ASN A 144 -13.82 8.30 12.73
CA ASN A 144 -14.67 7.77 11.69
C ASN A 144 -14.57 6.23 11.62
N ASP A 145 -15.14 5.57 12.59
CA ASP A 145 -15.14 4.10 12.68
C ASP A 145 -15.80 3.44 11.44
N ARG A 146 -16.72 4.15 10.75
CA ARG A 146 -17.36 3.65 9.52
C ARG A 146 -16.39 3.59 8.34
N HIS A 147 -15.48 4.57 8.24
CA HIS A 147 -14.46 4.56 7.20
C HIS A 147 -13.57 3.31 7.32
N TRP A 148 -13.21 2.98 8.55
CA TRP A 148 -12.40 1.79 8.81
C TRP A 148 -13.14 0.48 8.53
N SER A 149 -14.45 0.44 8.78
CA SER A 149 -15.32 -0.67 8.39
C SER A 149 -15.29 -0.92 6.87
N LYS A 150 -15.24 0.14 6.06
CA LYS A 150 -15.07 0.03 4.61
C LYS A 150 -13.76 -0.68 4.26
N ASN A 151 -12.63 -0.27 4.85
CA ASN A 151 -11.32 -0.88 4.60
C ASN A 151 -11.31 -2.37 4.96
N LEU A 152 -11.89 -2.75 6.09
CA LEU A 152 -12.01 -4.15 6.51
C LEU A 152 -12.87 -4.98 5.54
N THR A 153 -13.92 -4.39 4.99
CA THR A 153 -14.74 -5.04 3.96
C THR A 153 -13.96 -5.25 2.67
N GLU A 154 -13.15 -4.27 2.29
CA GLU A 154 -12.29 -4.32 1.11
C GLU A 154 -11.23 -5.41 1.25
N VAL A 155 -10.54 -5.45 2.38
CA VAL A 155 -9.56 -6.51 2.71
C VAL A 155 -10.17 -7.90 2.58
N ARG A 156 -11.35 -8.11 3.17
CA ARG A 156 -12.05 -9.39 3.08
C ARG A 156 -12.42 -9.76 1.64
N SER A 157 -12.65 -8.79 0.77
CA SER A 157 -12.93 -9.06 -0.65
C SER A 157 -11.71 -9.53 -1.43
N ILE A 158 -10.51 -9.18 -0.95
CA ILE A 158 -9.24 -9.60 -1.56
C ILE A 158 -8.95 -11.07 -1.23
N CYS A 159 -9.06 -11.42 0.04
CA CYS A 159 -8.83 -12.79 0.51
C CYS A 159 -9.79 -13.10 1.66
N PRO A 160 -10.49 -14.26 1.61
CA PRO A 160 -11.41 -14.65 2.69
C PRO A 160 -10.69 -14.94 4.01
N HIS A 161 -9.40 -15.31 3.94
CA HIS A 161 -8.51 -15.50 5.09
C HIS A 161 -7.58 -14.31 5.21
N PHE A 162 -7.84 -13.44 6.18
CA PHE A 162 -7.00 -12.28 6.42
C PHE A 162 -6.73 -12.03 7.90
N GLY A 163 -5.60 -11.39 8.17
CA GLY A 163 -5.23 -10.95 9.51
C GLY A 163 -4.98 -9.45 9.58
N ILE A 164 -5.01 -8.92 10.80
CA ILE A 164 -4.52 -7.58 11.08
C ILE A 164 -3.08 -7.72 11.57
N MET A 165 -2.11 -7.35 10.72
CA MET A 165 -0.69 -7.46 11.07
C MET A 165 -0.29 -6.38 12.06
N GLU A 166 -0.84 -5.17 11.90
CA GLU A 166 -0.60 -4.04 12.77
C GLU A 166 -1.92 -3.38 13.16
N GLN A 167 -2.44 -3.73 14.33
CA GLN A 167 -3.57 -3.03 14.92
C GLN A 167 -3.06 -1.89 15.79
N GLN A 168 -3.52 -0.68 15.56
CA GLN A 168 -3.21 0.47 16.40
C GLN A 168 -3.45 0.17 17.87
N SER A 169 -2.43 0.43 18.73
CA SER A 169 -2.46 0.15 20.16
C SER A 169 -2.53 1.41 21.04
N GLY A 170 -2.33 2.60 20.46
CA GLY A 170 -2.32 3.84 21.22
C GLY A 170 -2.39 5.06 20.32
N ALA A 171 -1.98 6.21 20.83
CA ALA A 171 -1.72 7.39 20.03
C ALA A 171 -0.57 7.11 19.05
N ASN A 172 -0.53 7.80 17.94
CA ASN A 172 0.50 7.60 16.92
C ASN A 172 1.02 8.91 16.32
N GLY A 173 2.22 8.82 15.77
CA GLY A 173 2.86 9.92 15.07
C GLY A 173 4.27 9.58 14.66
N TRP A 174 4.80 10.35 13.72
CA TRP A 174 6.17 10.18 13.23
C TRP A 174 7.04 11.39 13.48
N THR A 175 8.32 11.17 13.40
CA THR A 175 9.40 12.16 13.38
C THR A 175 9.42 13.09 14.61
N THR A 176 8.62 14.12 14.65
CA THR A 176 8.75 15.21 15.63
C THR A 176 7.47 15.50 16.43
N ARG A 177 6.36 14.81 16.13
CA ARG A 177 5.06 15.12 16.76
C ARG A 177 4.10 13.94 16.77
N MET A 178 3.18 14.00 17.71
CA MET A 178 1.97 13.19 17.72
C MET A 178 1.03 13.66 16.60
N GLU A 179 0.54 12.77 15.77
CA GLU A 179 -0.32 13.08 14.63
C GLU A 179 -1.75 12.57 14.81
N GLY A 180 -1.91 11.44 15.47
CA GLY A 180 -3.21 10.87 15.80
C GLY A 180 -3.57 11.09 17.27
N PRO A 181 -4.85 11.37 17.59
CA PRO A 181 -5.29 11.51 18.97
C PRO A 181 -5.21 10.18 19.70
N ALA A 182 -5.01 10.24 21.02
CA ALA A 182 -5.10 9.06 21.86
C ALA A 182 -6.51 8.45 21.75
N PRO A 183 -6.62 7.12 21.61
CA PRO A 183 -7.91 6.46 21.61
C PRO A 183 -8.69 6.72 22.90
N ARG A 184 -9.99 6.96 22.79
CA ARG A 184 -10.87 7.06 23.96
C ARG A 184 -11.00 5.72 24.69
N PRO A 185 -11.36 5.70 25.98
CA PRO A 185 -11.59 4.44 26.69
C PRO A 185 -12.55 3.51 25.95
N GLY A 186 -12.16 2.25 25.76
CA GLY A 186 -12.92 1.23 25.04
C GLY A 186 -12.77 1.25 23.52
N GLN A 187 -12.12 2.25 22.93
CA GLN A 187 -12.00 2.36 21.49
C GLN A 187 -11.06 1.33 20.87
N LEU A 188 -9.95 0.99 21.55
CA LEU A 188 -9.07 -0.10 21.09
C LEU A 188 -9.82 -1.45 21.03
N THR A 189 -10.64 -1.72 22.04
CA THR A 189 -11.52 -2.90 22.07
C THR A 189 -12.52 -2.86 20.92
N LEU A 190 -13.13 -1.69 20.66
CA LEU A 190 -14.05 -1.52 19.54
C LEU A 190 -13.38 -1.85 18.20
N TRP A 191 -12.20 -1.30 17.94
CA TRP A 191 -11.48 -1.55 16.70
C TRP A 191 -11.08 -3.01 16.52
N ALA A 192 -10.56 -3.65 17.59
CA ALA A 192 -10.24 -5.06 17.55
C ALA A 192 -11.48 -5.92 17.28
N MET A 193 -12.58 -5.68 17.99
CA MET A 193 -13.83 -6.41 17.81
C MET A 193 -14.48 -6.14 16.45
N GLN A 194 -14.30 -4.95 15.88
CA GLN A 194 -14.72 -4.63 14.53
C GLN A 194 -13.95 -5.47 13.51
N SER A 195 -12.64 -5.64 13.67
CA SER A 195 -11.83 -6.50 12.81
C SER A 195 -12.29 -7.95 12.88
N VAL A 196 -12.58 -8.47 14.08
CA VAL A 196 -13.17 -9.80 14.28
C VAL A 196 -14.54 -9.93 13.61
N ALA A 197 -15.39 -8.94 13.77
CA ALA A 197 -16.74 -8.92 13.18
C ALA A 197 -16.70 -8.90 11.64
N HIS A 198 -15.65 -8.33 11.03
CA HIS A 198 -15.40 -8.39 9.60
C HIS A 198 -14.72 -9.70 9.15
N GLY A 199 -14.35 -10.58 10.09
CA GLY A 199 -13.83 -11.92 9.82
C GLY A 199 -12.31 -12.02 9.78
N ALA A 200 -11.59 -11.12 10.48
CA ALA A 200 -10.15 -11.29 10.68
C ALA A 200 -9.86 -12.57 11.48
N ASP A 201 -8.94 -13.38 10.97
CA ASP A 201 -8.54 -14.65 11.60
C ASP A 201 -7.62 -14.41 12.80
N TYR A 202 -6.85 -13.32 12.79
CA TYR A 202 -6.02 -12.92 13.92
C TYR A 202 -5.78 -11.40 13.93
N ILE A 203 -5.33 -10.89 15.08
CA ILE A 203 -4.99 -9.49 15.30
C ILE A 203 -3.66 -9.43 16.04
N SER A 204 -2.69 -8.73 15.46
CA SER A 204 -1.42 -8.36 16.07
C SER A 204 -1.42 -6.87 16.36
N PHE A 205 -1.09 -6.46 17.59
CA PHE A 205 -1.06 -5.04 17.96
C PHE A 205 0.30 -4.43 17.69
N PHE A 206 0.32 -3.29 17.05
CA PHE A 206 1.51 -2.47 16.94
C PHE A 206 1.42 -1.30 17.89
N ARG A 207 2.14 -1.36 19.02
CA ARG A 207 3.16 -2.34 19.42
C ARG A 207 2.98 -2.73 20.90
N TRP A 208 3.75 -3.70 21.36
CA TRP A 208 3.70 -4.13 22.76
C TRP A 208 4.17 -3.04 23.71
N ARG A 209 5.34 -2.45 23.46
CA ARG A 209 5.93 -1.39 24.30
C ARG A 209 6.24 -0.16 23.47
N THR A 210 5.94 1.02 24.00
CA THR A 210 6.29 2.31 23.41
C THR A 210 7.79 2.42 23.17
N CYS A 211 8.20 2.87 21.99
CA CYS A 211 9.60 3.17 21.70
C CYS A 211 10.00 4.48 22.35
N THR A 212 11.18 4.50 22.97
CA THR A 212 11.65 5.68 23.72
C THR A 212 12.63 6.55 22.94
N PHE A 213 12.95 6.18 21.70
CA PHE A 213 13.89 6.91 20.83
C PHE A 213 13.63 6.63 19.36
N SER A 214 14.24 7.44 18.48
CA SER A 214 14.15 7.32 17.02
C SER A 214 12.80 7.76 16.42
N THR A 215 12.62 7.53 15.16
CA THR A 215 11.53 8.07 14.32
C THR A 215 10.13 7.70 14.82
N GLU A 216 10.00 6.53 15.44
CA GLU A 216 8.72 6.00 15.91
C GLU A 216 8.47 6.17 17.42
N MET A 217 9.17 7.09 18.07
CA MET A 217 8.97 7.35 19.51
C MET A 217 7.56 7.85 19.87
N TYR A 218 6.79 8.30 18.88
CA TYR A 218 5.39 8.72 19.08
C TYR A 218 4.36 7.62 18.76
N TRP A 219 4.82 6.42 18.44
CA TRP A 219 3.96 5.25 18.31
C TRP A 219 3.81 4.55 19.66
N HIS A 220 2.67 4.79 20.30
CA HIS A 220 2.41 4.23 21.61
C HIS A 220 2.06 2.75 21.55
N GLY A 221 2.68 1.98 22.43
CA GLY A 221 2.40 0.58 22.64
C GLY A 221 1.23 0.34 23.58
N ILE A 222 0.95 -0.94 23.87
CA ILE A 222 0.01 -1.35 24.90
C ILE A 222 0.57 -1.02 26.29
N LEU A 223 1.89 -1.12 26.43
CA LEU A 223 2.63 -0.73 27.64
C LEU A 223 3.42 0.55 27.35
N ASP A 224 3.17 1.57 28.15
CA ASP A 224 3.93 2.83 28.15
C ASP A 224 5.23 2.72 28.97
#